data_a43b358c0f58020a4da0a1e80274e4b2
#
_entry.id   a43b358c0f58020a4da0a1e80274e4b2
#
_cell.length_a   1.000
_cell.length_b   1.000
_cell.length_c   1.000
_cell.angle_alpha   90.00
_cell.angle_beta   90.00
_cell.angle_gamma   90.00
#
_symmetry.space_group_name_H-M   'P 1'
#
loop_
_entity.id
_entity.type
_entity.pdbx_description
1 polymer ?
#
loop_
_entity_poly.entity_id
_entity_poly.type
_entity_poly.pdbx_seq_one_letter_code
_entity_poly.pdbx_strand_id
1 'polypeptide(L)'
;MDPMFCFQCQETAAGTGCTKFGVCGKSPELAVLQDLLVYVTKALAEVTTQARKEGKTIPGTTSHLIVDNLFATITNANFDSEIFYQRIADTLRCKKLLLQTLQNTKNLSLAVQWCPGSEGLLGCCENKEALYKAFDQKAQAPEVGVLATQNEDIRSLRELITYGLKGLSAYMKHAAALGYEDEKIYTFMQEALAKTNDDTLTVEDLVALTLETGKVGVDAMALLDKANTLTYGNPEITTVNIGVGKNPGILISGHDLSDLEQLLKQTEGTGIDVYTHSEMLPAHYYPAFKKYPHFVGNYGNAWWKQKEEFESFNGPILMTTNCIVPPKDSYKARMFTTGAAGFPGCMHISGENGTEKDFTPLIELAKTCAAPTEIEQGEIVGGFAHQQVLALADQVIEAVKSGAIKKFVVMAGCDGRAKSRNYYTEFAQALPNDSVILTAGCAKYKYNKLPLGDIGGIPRILDAGQCNDCYSLAVIALKLQEAFGLDDINDLPIVYNIAWYEQKAAIVLLSLLYLGVKNIHLGPTLPAFLSPNVTNVLVEHFGIGGITTVENDLKQMIMGA
;
A
#
# COMPACT_ATOMS: atom_id res chain seq x y z
N MET A 1 -2.86 -25.45 -19.42
CA MET A 1 -3.13 -24.44 -18.39
C MET A 1 -2.04 -23.39 -18.51
N ASP A 2 -2.41 -22.10 -18.42
CA ASP A 2 -1.41 -21.04 -18.34
C ASP A 2 -0.58 -21.25 -17.07
N PRO A 3 0.75 -21.02 -17.13
CA PRO A 3 1.65 -21.30 -16.00
C PRO A 3 1.41 -20.39 -14.79
N MET A 4 0.69 -19.27 -14.95
CA MET A 4 0.25 -18.36 -13.90
C MET A 4 -0.96 -17.55 -14.36
N PHE A 5 -1.71 -16.97 -13.41
CA PHE A 5 -2.66 -15.89 -13.69
C PHE A 5 -2.58 -14.83 -12.58
N CYS A 6 -2.42 -13.56 -12.94
CA CYS A 6 -2.40 -12.47 -11.96
C CYS A 6 -2.91 -11.18 -12.57
N PHE A 7 -3.93 -10.55 -11.97
CA PHE A 7 -4.52 -9.28 -12.41
C PHE A 7 -4.69 -8.26 -11.28
N GLN A 8 -3.94 -8.44 -10.18
CA GLN A 8 -4.12 -7.65 -8.95
C GLN A 8 -3.63 -6.19 -9.01
N CYS A 9 -2.89 -5.78 -10.06
CA CYS A 9 -2.36 -4.42 -10.19
C CYS A 9 -2.79 -3.76 -11.50
N GLN A 10 -2.67 -2.44 -11.55
CA GLN A 10 -3.07 -1.62 -12.70
C GLN A 10 -2.23 -1.92 -13.96
N GLU A 11 -0.94 -2.27 -13.79
CA GLU A 11 -0.06 -2.60 -14.92
C GLU A 11 -0.14 -4.07 -15.37
N THR A 12 -1.20 -4.78 -15.02
CA THR A 12 -1.37 -6.17 -15.46
C THR A 12 -1.37 -6.27 -17.00
N ALA A 13 -0.82 -7.36 -17.53
CA ALA A 13 -0.61 -7.50 -18.96
C ALA A 13 -1.91 -7.31 -19.76
N ALA A 14 -1.87 -6.45 -20.77
CA ALA A 14 -3.00 -6.09 -21.65
C ALA A 14 -4.27 -5.61 -20.92
N GLY A 15 -4.18 -5.27 -19.62
CA GLY A 15 -5.34 -4.92 -18.80
C GLY A 15 -6.28 -6.10 -18.52
N THR A 16 -5.84 -7.34 -18.72
CA THR A 16 -6.65 -8.56 -18.54
C THR A 16 -6.04 -9.56 -17.58
N GLY A 17 -4.72 -9.67 -17.53
CA GLY A 17 -4.00 -10.59 -16.63
C GLY A 17 -2.64 -10.99 -17.16
N CYS A 18 -1.68 -11.16 -16.24
CA CYS A 18 -0.37 -11.75 -16.53
C CYS A 18 -0.51 -13.27 -16.53
N THR A 19 -0.16 -13.93 -17.65
CA THR A 19 -0.28 -15.40 -17.81
C THR A 19 1.04 -16.11 -18.03
N LYS A 20 2.10 -15.38 -18.43
CA LYS A 20 3.44 -15.96 -18.70
C LYS A 20 4.49 -15.47 -17.71
N PHE A 21 4.44 -14.19 -17.40
CA PHE A 21 5.36 -13.49 -16.51
C PHE A 21 4.70 -12.20 -16.02
N GLY A 22 4.91 -11.85 -14.76
CA GLY A 22 4.36 -10.60 -14.22
C GLY A 22 5.03 -9.38 -14.85
N VAL A 23 4.27 -8.38 -15.28
CA VAL A 23 4.82 -7.07 -15.74
C VAL A 23 5.67 -6.43 -14.64
N CYS A 24 5.36 -6.70 -13.38
CA CYS A 24 6.15 -6.28 -12.22
C CYS A 24 7.50 -6.99 -12.06
N GLY A 25 7.76 -8.06 -12.80
CA GLY A 25 8.96 -8.89 -12.68
C GLY A 25 8.76 -10.22 -11.92
N LYS A 26 7.54 -10.54 -11.51
CA LYS A 26 7.21 -11.80 -10.82
C LYS A 26 7.27 -12.98 -11.78
N SER A 27 8.00 -14.05 -11.40
CA SER A 27 8.04 -15.29 -12.19
C SER A 27 6.73 -16.08 -12.04
N PRO A 28 6.42 -17.01 -12.95
CA PRO A 28 5.27 -17.89 -12.84
C PRO A 28 5.28 -18.72 -11.55
N GLU A 29 6.43 -19.29 -11.19
CA GLU A 29 6.61 -20.10 -9.98
C GLU A 29 6.31 -19.29 -8.71
N LEU A 30 6.82 -18.08 -8.65
CA LEU A 30 6.56 -17.18 -7.54
C LEU A 30 5.08 -16.77 -7.49
N ALA A 31 4.44 -16.55 -8.64
CA ALA A 31 3.03 -16.17 -8.69
C ALA A 31 2.13 -17.24 -8.07
N VAL A 32 2.32 -18.51 -8.46
CA VAL A 32 1.50 -19.62 -7.93
C VAL A 32 1.83 -19.93 -6.47
N LEU A 33 3.07 -19.69 -6.00
CA LEU A 33 3.40 -19.79 -4.58
C LEU A 33 2.71 -18.70 -3.76
N GLN A 34 2.60 -17.48 -4.28
CA GLN A 34 1.83 -16.41 -3.63
C GLN A 34 0.34 -16.76 -3.57
N ASP A 35 -0.22 -17.35 -4.63
CA ASP A 35 -1.59 -17.83 -4.63
C ASP A 35 -1.81 -18.93 -3.59
N LEU A 36 -0.86 -19.87 -3.47
CA LEU A 36 -0.90 -20.90 -2.43
C LEU A 36 -0.82 -20.29 -1.03
N LEU A 37 0.03 -19.28 -0.80
CA LEU A 37 0.10 -18.59 0.48
C LEU A 37 -1.25 -17.94 0.83
N VAL A 38 -1.91 -17.27 -0.12
CA VAL A 38 -3.24 -16.70 0.08
C VAL A 38 -4.26 -17.80 0.40
N TYR A 39 -4.23 -18.92 -0.34
CA TYR A 39 -5.11 -20.07 -0.14
C TYR A 39 -5.01 -20.65 1.28
N VAL A 40 -3.79 -20.90 1.77
CA VAL A 40 -3.61 -21.44 3.13
C VAL A 40 -3.88 -20.39 4.22
N THR A 41 -3.71 -19.11 3.92
CA THR A 41 -4.04 -18.01 4.82
C THR A 41 -5.55 -17.86 4.97
N LYS A 42 -6.32 -17.98 3.88
CA LYS A 42 -7.79 -18.07 3.92
C LYS A 42 -8.25 -19.26 4.78
N ALA A 43 -7.61 -20.42 4.63
CA ALA A 43 -7.89 -21.59 5.44
C ALA A 43 -7.59 -21.37 6.94
N LEU A 44 -6.49 -20.69 7.28
CA LEU A 44 -6.19 -20.30 8.66
C LEU A 44 -7.24 -19.32 9.19
N ALA A 45 -7.70 -18.37 8.38
CA ALA A 45 -8.74 -17.41 8.74
C ALA A 45 -10.10 -18.10 9.05
N GLU A 46 -10.46 -19.15 8.30
CA GLU A 46 -11.64 -19.97 8.63
C GLU A 46 -11.50 -20.66 10.00
N VAL A 47 -10.32 -21.22 10.29
CA VAL A 47 -10.03 -21.87 11.57
C VAL A 47 -10.09 -20.87 12.73
N THR A 48 -9.51 -19.67 12.59
CA THR A 48 -9.57 -18.63 13.62
C THR A 48 -11.00 -18.13 13.83
N THR A 49 -11.77 -17.97 12.76
CA THR A 49 -13.19 -17.59 12.81
C THR A 49 -14.02 -18.64 13.55
N GLN A 50 -13.82 -19.92 13.24
CA GLN A 50 -14.49 -21.01 13.94
C GLN A 50 -14.08 -21.09 15.41
N ALA A 51 -12.81 -20.90 15.73
CA ALA A 51 -12.32 -20.87 17.10
C ALA A 51 -13.00 -19.77 17.94
N ARG A 52 -13.15 -18.56 17.38
CA ARG A 52 -13.89 -17.47 18.05
C ARG A 52 -15.36 -17.82 18.28
N LYS A 53 -16.03 -18.46 17.30
CA LYS A 53 -17.41 -18.95 17.47
C LYS A 53 -17.54 -19.96 18.61
N GLU A 54 -16.47 -20.70 18.91
CA GLU A 54 -16.38 -21.64 20.05
C GLU A 54 -15.89 -20.97 21.33
N GLY A 55 -15.78 -19.63 21.36
CA GLY A 55 -15.37 -18.85 22.53
C GLY A 55 -13.88 -18.90 22.85
N LYS A 56 -13.03 -19.26 21.88
CA LYS A 56 -11.58 -19.36 22.06
C LYS A 56 -10.89 -18.04 21.72
N THR A 57 -9.86 -17.73 22.49
CA THR A 57 -8.97 -16.60 22.20
C THR A 57 -7.97 -16.98 21.13
N ILE A 58 -7.75 -16.12 20.15
CA ILE A 58 -6.73 -16.29 19.11
C ILE A 58 -5.44 -15.62 19.57
N PRO A 59 -4.29 -16.32 19.52
CA PRO A 59 -3.01 -15.70 19.83
C PRO A 59 -2.72 -14.53 18.89
N GLY A 60 -2.20 -13.41 19.42
CA GLY A 60 -1.81 -12.24 18.61
C GLY A 60 -0.82 -12.60 17.50
N THR A 61 0.10 -13.55 17.75
CA THR A 61 1.04 -14.06 16.74
C THR A 61 0.34 -14.69 15.53
N THR A 62 -0.87 -15.26 15.70
CA THR A 62 -1.68 -15.77 14.58
C THR A 62 -2.25 -14.63 13.74
N SER A 63 -2.71 -13.56 14.39
CA SER A 63 -3.20 -12.35 13.69
C SER A 63 -2.06 -11.69 12.91
N HIS A 64 -0.90 -11.55 13.51
CA HIS A 64 0.31 -11.02 12.84
C HIS A 64 0.71 -11.89 11.64
N LEU A 65 0.69 -13.23 11.77
CA LEU A 65 1.02 -14.13 10.68
C LEU A 65 0.09 -13.93 9.47
N ILE A 66 -1.22 -13.77 9.69
CA ILE A 66 -2.20 -13.51 8.63
C ILE A 66 -1.90 -12.16 7.96
N VAL A 67 -1.67 -11.12 8.75
CA VAL A 67 -1.30 -9.78 8.26
C VAL A 67 -0.03 -9.84 7.41
N ASP A 68 1.01 -10.48 7.91
CA ASP A 68 2.30 -10.60 7.24
C ASP A 68 2.23 -11.38 5.93
N ASN A 69 1.41 -12.44 5.90
CA ASN A 69 1.18 -13.22 4.69
C ASN A 69 0.49 -12.40 3.61
N LEU A 70 -0.57 -11.66 3.97
CA LEU A 70 -1.27 -10.78 3.05
C LEU A 70 -0.35 -9.67 2.54
N PHE A 71 0.41 -9.03 3.43
CA PHE A 71 1.33 -7.95 3.07
C PHE A 71 2.44 -8.44 2.13
N ALA A 72 3.05 -9.61 2.38
CA ALA A 72 4.09 -10.16 1.52
C ALA A 72 3.60 -10.42 0.08
N THR A 73 2.29 -10.61 -0.13
CA THR A 73 1.68 -10.85 -1.45
C THR A 73 1.20 -9.57 -2.16
N ILE A 74 1.39 -8.39 -1.58
CA ILE A 74 1.15 -7.11 -2.27
C ILE A 74 2.07 -7.01 -3.50
N THR A 75 1.60 -6.31 -4.52
CA THR A 75 2.37 -6.08 -5.74
C THR A 75 3.75 -5.51 -5.42
N ASN A 76 4.80 -6.10 -5.96
CA ASN A 76 6.20 -5.68 -5.85
C ASN A 76 6.76 -5.65 -4.39
N ALA A 77 6.21 -6.42 -3.47
CA ALA A 77 6.69 -6.46 -2.10
C ALA A 77 7.85 -7.47 -1.95
N ASN A 78 7.62 -8.72 -2.32
CA ASN A 78 8.60 -9.77 -2.11
C ASN A 78 8.70 -10.69 -3.34
N PHE A 79 9.94 -10.94 -3.75
CA PHE A 79 10.30 -11.78 -4.91
C PHE A 79 11.08 -13.03 -4.51
N ASP A 80 11.26 -13.29 -3.21
CA ASP A 80 12.04 -14.42 -2.70
C ASP A 80 11.15 -15.64 -2.43
N SER A 81 11.22 -16.65 -3.29
CA SER A 81 10.44 -17.88 -3.17
C SER A 81 10.71 -18.63 -1.86
N GLU A 82 11.92 -18.56 -1.30
CA GLU A 82 12.26 -19.20 -0.03
C GLU A 82 11.39 -18.66 1.12
N ILE A 83 11.16 -17.35 1.14
CA ILE A 83 10.29 -16.71 2.13
C ILE A 83 8.85 -17.22 2.01
N PHE A 84 8.35 -17.44 0.79
CA PHE A 84 7.00 -17.96 0.58
C PHE A 84 6.86 -19.40 1.03
N TYR A 85 7.84 -20.25 0.76
CA TYR A 85 7.86 -21.64 1.27
C TYR A 85 7.81 -21.66 2.80
N GLN A 86 8.61 -20.84 3.47
CA GLN A 86 8.61 -20.74 4.94
C GLN A 86 7.27 -20.26 5.47
N ARG A 87 6.70 -19.19 4.91
CA ARG A 87 5.39 -18.64 5.31
C ARG A 87 4.26 -19.64 5.13
N ILE A 88 4.25 -20.41 4.03
CA ILE A 88 3.27 -21.48 3.80
C ILE A 88 3.40 -22.54 4.90
N ALA A 89 4.64 -23.00 5.20
CA ALA A 89 4.88 -23.98 6.26
C ALA A 89 4.42 -23.48 7.64
N ASP A 90 4.75 -22.26 8.00
CA ASP A 90 4.35 -21.66 9.29
C ASP A 90 2.84 -21.48 9.39
N THR A 91 2.18 -21.07 8.30
CA THR A 91 0.72 -20.94 8.22
C THR A 91 0.03 -22.30 8.41
N LEU A 92 0.53 -23.33 7.74
CA LEU A 92 0.00 -24.70 7.88
C LEU A 92 0.23 -25.26 9.29
N ARG A 93 1.37 -24.96 9.90
CA ARG A 93 1.68 -25.36 11.27
C ARG A 93 0.73 -24.67 12.26
N CYS A 94 0.55 -23.35 12.14
CA CYS A 94 -0.39 -22.58 12.96
C CYS A 94 -1.83 -23.09 12.77
N LYS A 95 -2.27 -23.29 11.53
CA LYS A 95 -3.58 -23.87 11.19
C LYS A 95 -3.79 -25.23 11.87
N LYS A 96 -2.83 -26.13 11.79
CA LYS A 96 -2.92 -27.49 12.38
C LYS A 96 -3.07 -27.42 13.90
N LEU A 97 -2.27 -26.57 14.58
CA LEU A 97 -2.34 -26.42 16.03
C LEU A 97 -3.71 -25.88 16.47
N LEU A 98 -4.24 -24.87 15.82
CA LEU A 98 -5.56 -24.33 16.14
C LEU A 98 -6.67 -25.30 15.81
N LEU A 99 -6.60 -26.00 14.67
CA LEU A 99 -7.59 -26.98 14.24
C LEU A 99 -7.78 -28.12 15.27
N GLN A 100 -6.69 -28.55 15.92
CA GLN A 100 -6.74 -29.57 17.00
C GLN A 100 -7.53 -29.11 18.23
N THR A 101 -7.70 -27.82 18.40
CA THR A 101 -8.47 -27.28 19.53
C THR A 101 -9.97 -27.19 19.26
N LEU A 102 -10.41 -27.26 17.98
CA LEU A 102 -11.80 -27.09 17.60
C LEU A 102 -12.67 -28.29 17.95
N GLN A 103 -13.91 -28.03 18.37
CA GLN A 103 -14.93 -29.06 18.62
C GLN A 103 -15.74 -29.38 17.36
N ASN A 104 -15.94 -28.38 16.48
CA ASN A 104 -16.72 -28.54 15.26
C ASN A 104 -15.92 -28.11 14.02
N THR A 105 -15.63 -29.08 13.17
CA THR A 105 -14.86 -28.91 11.92
C THR A 105 -15.65 -29.28 10.67
N LYS A 106 -16.94 -29.64 10.82
CA LYS A 106 -17.74 -30.24 9.73
C LYS A 106 -18.01 -29.31 8.55
N ASN A 107 -18.07 -28.00 8.80
CA ASN A 107 -18.41 -26.99 7.78
C ASN A 107 -17.20 -26.18 7.28
N LEU A 108 -16.00 -26.66 7.55
CA LEU A 108 -14.78 -25.98 7.07
C LEU A 108 -14.45 -26.43 5.65
N SER A 109 -13.92 -25.51 4.87
CA SER A 109 -13.60 -25.72 3.45
C SER A 109 -12.55 -26.82 3.21
N LEU A 110 -12.44 -27.27 1.97
CA LEU A 110 -11.37 -28.18 1.55
C LEU A 110 -9.97 -27.60 1.75
N ALA A 111 -9.84 -26.28 1.72
CA ALA A 111 -8.58 -25.59 2.00
C ALA A 111 -8.11 -25.85 3.44
N VAL A 112 -9.02 -25.91 4.41
CA VAL A 112 -8.68 -26.23 5.80
C VAL A 112 -8.18 -27.67 5.94
N GLN A 113 -8.76 -28.60 5.17
CA GLN A 113 -8.40 -30.02 5.23
C GLN A 113 -7.05 -30.34 4.59
N TRP A 114 -6.60 -29.49 3.66
CA TRP A 114 -5.35 -29.75 2.97
C TRP A 114 -4.13 -29.65 3.90
N CYS A 115 -3.28 -30.67 3.85
CA CYS A 115 -2.00 -30.76 4.56
C CYS A 115 -1.01 -31.59 3.72
N PRO A 116 0.22 -31.15 3.49
CA PRO A 116 1.23 -31.90 2.77
C PRO A 116 1.74 -33.06 3.65
N GLY A 117 1.26 -34.28 3.37
CA GLY A 117 1.66 -35.49 4.11
C GLY A 117 1.10 -35.59 5.52
N SER A 118 0.80 -36.79 5.99
CA SER A 118 0.12 -37.04 7.26
C SER A 118 0.98 -36.82 8.51
N GLU A 119 2.30 -36.79 8.42
CA GLU A 119 3.22 -36.80 9.57
C GLU A 119 4.19 -35.62 9.64
N GLY A 120 4.35 -34.83 8.55
CA GLY A 120 5.51 -33.95 8.35
C GLY A 120 5.49 -32.57 9.00
N LEU A 121 4.32 -32.01 9.42
CA LEU A 121 4.25 -30.60 9.82
C LEU A 121 4.55 -30.31 11.30
N LEU A 122 4.47 -31.30 12.18
CA LEU A 122 4.81 -31.16 13.61
C LEU A 122 6.03 -31.98 14.03
N GLY A 123 6.49 -32.91 13.22
CA GLY A 123 7.78 -33.58 13.37
C GLY A 123 8.82 -32.86 12.54
N CYS A 124 10.04 -32.78 12.97
CA CYS A 124 11.18 -32.29 12.19
C CYS A 124 11.07 -32.84 10.77
N CYS A 125 10.70 -31.99 9.78
CA CYS A 125 10.74 -32.39 8.39
C CYS A 125 12.19 -32.67 8.03
N GLU A 126 12.61 -33.91 8.11
CA GLU A 126 13.94 -34.35 7.69
C GLU A 126 14.15 -34.14 6.18
N ASN A 127 13.08 -33.81 5.43
CA ASN A 127 13.16 -33.59 3.99
C ASN A 127 12.42 -32.32 3.55
N LYS A 128 13.11 -31.16 3.65
CA LYS A 128 12.68 -29.86 3.16
C LYS A 128 12.30 -29.89 1.67
N GLU A 129 13.02 -30.65 0.85
CA GLU A 129 12.75 -30.79 -0.59
C GLU A 129 11.40 -31.46 -0.87
N ALA A 130 11.06 -32.52 -0.12
CA ALA A 130 9.76 -33.18 -0.28
C ALA A 130 8.60 -32.27 0.10
N LEU A 131 8.78 -31.42 1.13
CA LEU A 131 7.78 -30.46 1.55
C LEU A 131 7.57 -29.37 0.47
N TYR A 132 8.65 -28.80 -0.06
CA TYR A 132 8.58 -27.79 -1.11
C TYR A 132 7.98 -28.33 -2.39
N LYS A 133 8.35 -29.55 -2.77
CA LYS A 133 7.71 -30.26 -3.90
C LYS A 133 6.20 -30.43 -3.71
N ALA A 134 5.74 -30.72 -2.49
CA ALA A 134 4.31 -30.82 -2.20
C ALA A 134 3.62 -29.45 -2.30
N PHE A 135 4.30 -28.37 -1.92
CA PHE A 135 3.79 -27.01 -2.11
C PHE A 135 3.69 -26.64 -3.59
N ASP A 136 4.72 -26.94 -4.40
CA ASP A 136 4.71 -26.70 -5.84
C ASP A 136 3.57 -27.44 -6.54
N GLN A 137 3.35 -28.70 -6.16
CA GLN A 137 2.23 -29.50 -6.68
C GLN A 137 0.87 -28.90 -6.30
N LYS A 138 0.70 -28.47 -5.04
CA LYS A 138 -0.54 -27.86 -4.59
C LYS A 138 -0.78 -26.49 -5.22
N ALA A 139 0.27 -25.70 -5.41
CA ALA A 139 0.19 -24.38 -6.05
C ALA A 139 -0.34 -24.45 -7.50
N GLN A 140 -0.16 -25.60 -8.17
CA GLN A 140 -0.69 -25.85 -9.51
C GLN A 140 -2.10 -26.46 -9.52
N ALA A 141 -2.70 -26.70 -8.35
CA ALA A 141 -4.01 -27.34 -8.27
C ALA A 141 -5.12 -26.35 -8.70
N PRO A 142 -6.18 -26.82 -9.39
CA PRO A 142 -7.22 -25.95 -9.95
C PRO A 142 -8.04 -25.18 -8.92
N GLU A 143 -8.03 -25.62 -7.67
CA GLU A 143 -8.71 -24.94 -6.55
C GLU A 143 -7.87 -23.81 -5.93
N VAL A 144 -6.60 -23.65 -6.36
CA VAL A 144 -5.71 -22.58 -5.90
C VAL A 144 -5.68 -21.45 -6.93
N GLY A 145 -5.63 -20.22 -6.44
CA GLY A 145 -5.53 -19.03 -7.27
C GLY A 145 -6.89 -18.45 -7.70
N VAL A 146 -6.80 -17.34 -8.37
CA VAL A 146 -7.92 -16.46 -8.72
C VAL A 146 -8.98 -17.17 -9.57
N LEU A 147 -8.54 -17.98 -10.54
CA LEU A 147 -9.44 -18.64 -11.50
C LEU A 147 -10.19 -19.85 -10.92
N ALA A 148 -9.95 -20.22 -9.66
CA ALA A 148 -10.71 -21.26 -8.96
C ALA A 148 -12.20 -20.89 -8.85
N THR A 149 -12.52 -19.61 -8.67
CA THR A 149 -13.89 -19.09 -8.68
C THR A 149 -14.36 -18.90 -10.12
N GLN A 150 -15.28 -19.76 -10.60
CA GLN A 150 -15.72 -19.76 -11.99
C GLN A 150 -16.68 -18.60 -12.34
N ASN A 151 -17.59 -18.25 -11.44
CA ASN A 151 -18.48 -17.11 -11.64
C ASN A 151 -17.68 -15.80 -11.57
N GLU A 152 -17.73 -15.02 -12.65
CA GLU A 152 -16.90 -13.82 -12.80
C GLU A 152 -17.27 -12.72 -11.81
N ASP A 153 -18.54 -12.54 -11.48
CA ASP A 153 -18.99 -11.52 -10.53
C ASP A 153 -18.59 -11.88 -9.10
N ILE A 154 -18.80 -13.13 -8.71
CA ILE A 154 -18.35 -13.66 -7.41
C ILE A 154 -16.82 -13.55 -7.31
N ARG A 155 -16.08 -13.95 -8.35
CA ARG A 155 -14.63 -13.82 -8.41
C ARG A 155 -14.20 -12.36 -8.23
N SER A 156 -14.81 -11.46 -8.99
CA SER A 156 -14.52 -10.03 -8.92
C SER A 156 -14.67 -9.47 -7.51
N LEU A 157 -15.76 -9.77 -6.82
CA LEU A 157 -16.02 -9.30 -5.45
C LEU A 157 -15.08 -9.96 -4.43
N ARG A 158 -14.84 -11.27 -4.53
CA ARG A 158 -13.89 -11.99 -3.65
C ARG A 158 -12.47 -11.43 -3.78
N GLU A 159 -12.03 -11.13 -5.00
CA GLU A 159 -10.71 -10.55 -5.23
C GLU A 159 -10.66 -9.09 -4.77
N LEU A 160 -11.71 -8.30 -5.00
CA LEU A 160 -11.78 -6.93 -4.51
C LEU A 160 -11.67 -6.87 -2.97
N ILE A 161 -12.39 -7.75 -2.25
CA ILE A 161 -12.27 -7.89 -0.79
C ILE A 161 -10.86 -8.33 -0.41
N THR A 162 -10.33 -9.39 -1.05
CA THR A 162 -8.99 -9.92 -0.76
C THR A 162 -7.91 -8.85 -0.98
N TYR A 163 -8.01 -8.06 -2.06
CA TYR A 163 -7.07 -6.99 -2.36
C TYR A 163 -7.22 -5.80 -1.40
N GLY A 164 -8.44 -5.48 -1.00
CA GLY A 164 -8.69 -4.54 0.09
C GLY A 164 -8.00 -4.98 1.39
N LEU A 165 -8.17 -6.25 1.79
CA LEU A 165 -7.53 -6.82 2.98
C LEU A 165 -6.00 -6.87 2.88
N LYS A 166 -5.42 -7.11 1.69
CA LYS A 166 -3.98 -6.99 1.47
C LYS A 166 -3.50 -5.55 1.71
N GLY A 167 -4.20 -4.55 1.20
CA GLY A 167 -3.89 -3.15 1.46
C GLY A 167 -4.00 -2.78 2.93
N LEU A 168 -5.08 -3.22 3.59
CA LEU A 168 -5.31 -3.02 5.01
C LEU A 168 -4.22 -3.67 5.87
N SER A 169 -3.73 -4.85 5.47
CA SER A 169 -2.64 -5.54 6.19
C SER A 169 -1.36 -4.71 6.29
N ALA A 170 -1.03 -3.92 5.26
CA ALA A 170 0.12 -3.02 5.31
C ALA A 170 -0.04 -1.96 6.39
N TYR A 171 -1.22 -1.35 6.51
CA TYR A 171 -1.49 -0.33 7.52
C TYR A 171 -1.47 -0.90 8.94
N MET A 172 -2.08 -2.07 9.13
CA MET A 172 -2.02 -2.78 10.43
C MET A 172 -0.60 -3.16 10.82
N LYS A 173 0.23 -3.61 9.85
CA LYS A 173 1.64 -3.93 10.09
C LYS A 173 2.41 -2.72 10.61
N HIS A 174 2.24 -1.56 9.96
CA HIS A 174 2.93 -0.32 10.35
C HIS A 174 2.45 0.20 11.71
N ALA A 175 1.15 0.12 12.00
CA ALA A 175 0.62 0.50 13.32
C ALA A 175 1.17 -0.42 14.44
N ALA A 176 1.18 -1.74 14.21
CA ALA A 176 1.72 -2.72 15.14
C ALA A 176 3.22 -2.53 15.40
N ALA A 177 4.00 -2.12 14.39
CA ALA A 177 5.42 -1.79 14.54
C ALA A 177 5.67 -0.67 15.58
N LEU A 178 4.69 0.20 15.78
CA LEU A 178 4.69 1.29 16.76
C LEU A 178 3.96 0.94 18.07
N GLY A 179 3.52 -0.32 18.22
CA GLY A 179 2.79 -0.79 19.40
C GLY A 179 1.30 -0.45 19.43
N TYR A 180 0.72 -0.07 18.29
CA TYR A 180 -0.72 0.25 18.17
C TYR A 180 -1.44 -0.87 17.43
N GLU A 181 -2.39 -1.50 18.11
CA GLU A 181 -3.17 -2.62 17.61
C GLU A 181 -4.64 -2.47 17.95
N ASP A 182 -5.54 -3.04 17.14
CA ASP A 182 -6.98 -3.17 17.43
C ASP A 182 -7.47 -4.58 17.05
N GLU A 183 -7.85 -5.37 18.05
CA GLU A 183 -8.36 -6.73 17.87
C GLU A 183 -9.62 -6.79 17.02
N LYS A 184 -10.42 -5.73 16.98
CA LYS A 184 -11.63 -5.68 16.13
C LYS A 184 -11.26 -5.69 14.66
N ILE A 185 -10.19 -4.96 14.29
CA ILE A 185 -9.70 -4.94 12.91
C ILE A 185 -9.15 -6.31 12.53
N TYR A 186 -8.31 -6.93 13.38
CA TYR A 186 -7.80 -8.29 13.13
C TYR A 186 -8.92 -9.33 13.01
N THR A 187 -9.94 -9.26 13.89
CA THR A 187 -11.11 -10.15 13.85
C THR A 187 -11.85 -10.00 12.53
N PHE A 188 -12.16 -8.75 12.13
CA PHE A 188 -12.80 -8.49 10.85
C PHE A 188 -12.00 -9.00 9.66
N MET A 189 -10.68 -8.73 9.62
CA MET A 189 -9.81 -9.21 8.54
C MET A 189 -9.91 -10.72 8.36
N GLN A 190 -9.89 -11.46 9.46
CA GLN A 190 -9.96 -12.92 9.44
C GLN A 190 -11.36 -13.41 9.01
N GLU A 191 -12.42 -12.83 9.54
CA GLU A 191 -13.78 -13.17 9.15
C GLU A 191 -14.09 -12.85 7.69
N ALA A 192 -13.69 -11.67 7.22
CA ALA A 192 -13.86 -11.28 5.83
C ALA A 192 -13.06 -12.17 4.87
N LEU A 193 -11.81 -12.49 5.24
CA LEU A 193 -10.97 -13.39 4.45
C LEU A 193 -11.57 -14.81 4.40
N ALA A 194 -12.07 -15.34 5.51
CA ALA A 194 -12.77 -16.62 5.57
C ALA A 194 -14.03 -16.63 4.68
N LYS A 195 -14.83 -15.57 4.72
CA LYS A 195 -16.02 -15.41 3.89
C LYS A 195 -15.73 -15.42 2.38
N THR A 196 -14.53 -15.07 1.94
CA THR A 196 -14.17 -15.17 0.51
C THR A 196 -14.05 -16.62 0.01
N ASN A 197 -14.03 -17.61 0.90
CA ASN A 197 -14.09 -19.05 0.57
C ASN A 197 -15.50 -19.65 0.70
N ASP A 198 -16.49 -18.89 1.15
CA ASP A 198 -17.84 -19.38 1.37
C ASP A 198 -18.65 -19.32 0.05
N ASP A 199 -18.90 -20.49 -0.53
CA ASP A 199 -19.66 -20.61 -1.79
C ASP A 199 -21.18 -20.41 -1.61
N THR A 200 -21.66 -20.25 -0.37
CA THR A 200 -23.08 -19.98 -0.09
C THR A 200 -23.43 -18.50 -0.16
N LEU A 201 -22.43 -17.59 -0.16
CA LEU A 201 -22.65 -16.15 -0.21
C LEU A 201 -23.10 -15.70 -1.61
N THR A 202 -24.11 -14.84 -1.62
CA THR A 202 -24.63 -14.22 -2.84
C THR A 202 -23.77 -13.01 -3.27
N VAL A 203 -24.05 -12.47 -4.44
CA VAL A 203 -23.42 -11.22 -4.92
C VAL A 203 -23.73 -10.07 -3.95
N GLU A 204 -24.97 -9.98 -3.47
CA GLU A 204 -25.43 -8.96 -2.52
C GLU A 204 -24.68 -9.05 -1.18
N ASP A 205 -24.48 -10.27 -0.66
CA ASP A 205 -23.68 -10.49 0.55
C ASP A 205 -22.25 -10.02 0.39
N LEU A 206 -21.64 -10.31 -0.77
CA LEU A 206 -20.26 -9.91 -1.07
C LEU A 206 -20.14 -8.40 -1.32
N VAL A 207 -21.15 -7.75 -1.91
CA VAL A 207 -21.20 -6.28 -2.03
C VAL A 207 -21.26 -5.64 -0.65
N ALA A 208 -22.11 -6.15 0.24
CA ALA A 208 -22.18 -5.66 1.61
C ALA A 208 -20.84 -5.83 2.35
N LEU A 209 -20.20 -7.00 2.22
CA LEU A 209 -18.87 -7.27 2.79
C LEU A 209 -17.78 -6.35 2.20
N THR A 210 -17.89 -6.00 0.91
CA THR A 210 -16.97 -5.06 0.26
C THR A 210 -17.05 -3.67 0.91
N LEU A 211 -18.26 -3.16 1.14
CA LEU A 211 -18.45 -1.87 1.82
C LEU A 211 -18.01 -1.92 3.29
N GLU A 212 -18.27 -3.02 3.99
CA GLU A 212 -17.80 -3.22 5.36
C GLU A 212 -16.25 -3.26 5.41
N THR A 213 -15.61 -3.87 4.41
CA THR A 213 -14.14 -3.82 4.26
C THR A 213 -13.65 -2.38 4.13
N GLY A 214 -14.37 -1.54 3.37
CA GLY A 214 -14.08 -0.11 3.27
C GLY A 214 -14.19 0.63 4.60
N LYS A 215 -15.21 0.33 5.41
CA LYS A 215 -15.37 0.87 6.77
C LYS A 215 -14.15 0.56 7.64
N VAL A 216 -13.77 -0.72 7.70
CA VAL A 216 -12.62 -1.14 8.51
C VAL A 216 -11.31 -0.59 7.94
N GLY A 217 -11.25 -0.31 6.64
CA GLY A 217 -10.17 0.44 6.01
C GLY A 217 -9.99 1.85 6.59
N VAL A 218 -11.11 2.57 6.83
CA VAL A 218 -11.08 3.87 7.53
C VAL A 218 -10.52 3.71 8.95
N ASP A 219 -11.00 2.71 9.69
CA ASP A 219 -10.56 2.45 11.08
C ASP A 219 -9.05 2.12 11.13
N ALA A 220 -8.56 1.32 10.18
CA ALA A 220 -7.13 0.96 10.10
C ALA A 220 -6.24 2.16 9.74
N MET A 221 -6.67 3.01 8.80
CA MET A 221 -5.95 4.24 8.47
C MET A 221 -5.95 5.23 9.64
N ALA A 222 -7.06 5.35 10.37
CA ALA A 222 -7.15 6.16 11.59
C ALA A 222 -6.21 5.65 12.69
N LEU A 223 -6.11 4.32 12.86
CA LEU A 223 -5.18 3.71 13.81
C LEU A 223 -3.73 3.99 13.43
N LEU A 224 -3.36 3.90 12.16
CA LEU A 224 -2.01 4.20 11.69
C LEU A 224 -1.68 5.69 11.80
N ASP A 225 -2.60 6.59 11.45
CA ASP A 225 -2.44 8.03 11.66
C ASP A 225 -2.18 8.35 13.14
N LYS A 226 -2.98 7.78 14.04
CA LYS A 226 -2.79 7.90 15.48
C LYS A 226 -1.42 7.36 15.91
N ALA A 227 -1.01 6.20 15.42
CA ALA A 227 0.28 5.60 15.74
C ALA A 227 1.44 6.51 15.31
N ASN A 228 1.42 6.99 14.07
CA ASN A 228 2.45 7.87 13.54
C ASN A 228 2.50 9.22 14.27
N THR A 229 1.34 9.87 14.48
CA THR A 229 1.29 11.21 15.05
C THR A 229 1.61 11.23 16.56
N LEU A 230 1.22 10.20 17.32
CA LEU A 230 1.59 10.08 18.72
C LEU A 230 3.07 9.71 18.91
N THR A 231 3.67 8.99 17.97
CA THR A 231 5.08 8.59 18.04
C THR A 231 6.01 9.67 17.53
N TYR A 232 5.68 10.30 16.38
CA TYR A 232 6.59 11.18 15.66
C TYR A 232 6.16 12.66 15.63
N GLY A 233 5.01 12.97 16.21
CA GLY A 233 4.38 14.30 16.16
C GLY A 233 3.50 14.46 14.91
N ASN A 234 2.65 15.49 14.91
CA ASN A 234 1.84 15.80 13.74
C ASN A 234 2.74 16.34 12.61
N PRO A 235 2.54 15.92 11.36
CA PRO A 235 3.24 16.48 10.21
C PRO A 235 3.10 18.01 10.17
N GLU A 236 4.20 18.69 9.85
CA GLU A 236 4.29 20.14 9.75
C GLU A 236 4.65 20.54 8.32
N ILE A 237 4.22 21.73 7.89
CA ILE A 237 4.66 22.30 6.61
C ILE A 237 6.18 22.35 6.61
N THR A 238 6.77 21.66 5.66
CA THR A 238 8.21 21.43 5.60
C THR A 238 8.73 21.61 4.18
N THR A 239 9.79 22.38 4.04
CA THR A 239 10.59 22.45 2.83
C THR A 239 11.63 21.35 2.87
N VAL A 240 11.62 20.48 1.86
CA VAL A 240 12.52 19.32 1.76
C VAL A 240 13.48 19.55 0.61
N ASN A 241 14.79 19.48 0.91
CA ASN A 241 15.85 19.53 -0.09
C ASN A 241 15.79 18.31 -1.02
N ILE A 242 15.99 18.51 -2.33
CA ILE A 242 16.07 17.42 -3.32
C ILE A 242 17.46 17.32 -3.98
N GLY A 243 18.43 18.13 -3.57
CA GLY A 243 19.84 18.00 -3.90
C GLY A 243 20.58 17.02 -2.97
N VAL A 244 21.89 16.94 -3.10
CA VAL A 244 22.75 16.02 -2.34
C VAL A 244 23.82 16.74 -1.54
N GLY A 245 24.26 16.12 -0.44
CA GLY A 245 25.41 16.51 0.35
C GLY A 245 26.73 15.96 -0.22
N LYS A 246 27.79 16.09 0.58
CA LYS A 246 29.15 15.65 0.21
C LYS A 246 29.57 14.34 0.87
N ASN A 247 28.80 13.88 1.84
CA ASN A 247 29.09 12.65 2.58
C ASN A 247 28.58 11.41 1.83
N PRO A 248 29.17 10.23 2.06
CA PRO A 248 28.53 8.97 1.68
C PRO A 248 27.10 8.90 2.22
N GLY A 249 26.21 8.26 1.50
CA GLY A 249 24.78 8.23 1.87
C GLY A 249 24.18 6.83 1.91
N ILE A 250 23.10 6.70 2.68
CA ILE A 250 22.15 5.57 2.64
C ILE A 250 20.82 6.09 2.12
N LEU A 251 20.25 5.39 1.14
CA LEU A 251 18.93 5.67 0.58
C LEU A 251 17.92 4.73 1.19
N ILE A 252 16.86 5.28 1.80
CA ILE A 252 15.76 4.47 2.34
C ILE A 252 14.49 4.70 1.53
N SER A 253 13.86 3.61 1.09
CA SER A 253 12.63 3.62 0.29
C SER A 253 11.60 2.67 0.87
N GLY A 254 10.33 2.91 0.57
CA GLY A 254 9.19 2.20 1.14
C GLY A 254 8.38 3.08 2.08
N HIS A 255 7.78 2.50 3.14
CA HIS A 255 6.77 3.20 3.94
C HIS A 255 7.05 3.17 5.46
N ASP A 256 7.91 2.28 5.96
CA ASP A 256 8.06 2.02 7.38
C ASP A 256 8.88 3.10 8.10
N LEU A 257 8.20 3.93 8.90
CA LEU A 257 8.81 5.01 9.66
C LEU A 257 9.63 4.49 10.86
N SER A 258 9.29 3.32 11.41
CA SER A 258 10.06 2.70 12.50
C SER A 258 11.44 2.26 12.01
N ASP A 259 11.52 1.71 10.80
CA ASP A 259 12.80 1.37 10.17
C ASP A 259 13.67 2.63 9.92
N LEU A 260 13.04 3.71 9.46
CA LEU A 260 13.75 4.98 9.30
C LEU A 260 14.26 5.52 10.63
N GLU A 261 13.44 5.50 11.68
CA GLU A 261 13.86 5.96 13.02
C GLU A 261 15.10 5.20 13.51
N GLN A 262 15.07 3.87 13.39
CA GLN A 262 16.17 3.03 13.81
C GLN A 262 17.44 3.28 12.98
N LEU A 263 17.28 3.47 11.65
CA LEU A 263 18.38 3.81 10.76
C LEU A 263 19.01 5.15 11.15
N LEU A 264 18.20 6.19 11.39
CA LEU A 264 18.68 7.51 11.79
C LEU A 264 19.42 7.49 13.11
N LYS A 265 18.93 6.72 14.12
CA LYS A 265 19.63 6.52 15.40
C LYS A 265 20.99 5.85 15.22
N GLN A 266 21.09 4.82 14.37
CA GLN A 266 22.33 4.06 14.18
C GLN A 266 23.34 4.78 13.28
N THR A 267 22.90 5.70 12.43
CA THR A 267 23.77 6.51 11.56
C THR A 267 24.24 7.80 12.23
N GLU A 268 23.70 8.19 13.37
CA GLU A 268 24.08 9.42 14.07
C GLU A 268 25.57 9.42 14.43
N GLY A 269 26.28 10.48 14.08
CA GLY A 269 27.71 10.63 14.34
C GLY A 269 28.64 9.77 13.50
N THR A 270 28.14 9.00 12.52
CA THR A 270 28.96 8.12 11.66
C THR A 270 29.57 8.84 10.44
N GLY A 271 29.14 10.07 10.14
CA GLY A 271 29.53 10.80 8.94
C GLY A 271 28.83 10.34 7.66
N ILE A 272 27.72 9.61 7.81
CA ILE A 272 26.89 9.11 6.70
C ILE A 272 25.60 9.92 6.67
N ASP A 273 25.21 10.39 5.48
CA ASP A 273 23.95 11.06 5.24
C ASP A 273 22.83 10.04 4.93
N VAL A 274 21.61 10.35 5.34
CA VAL A 274 20.42 9.55 5.03
C VAL A 274 19.48 10.34 4.13
N TYR A 275 19.03 9.68 3.06
CA TYR A 275 18.12 10.24 2.07
C TYR A 275 16.87 9.37 1.97
N THR A 276 15.72 10.02 1.80
CA THR A 276 14.48 9.31 1.46
C THR A 276 14.33 9.15 -0.05
N HIS A 277 13.50 8.17 -0.43
CA HIS A 277 13.08 7.94 -1.80
C HIS A 277 11.59 7.57 -1.82
N SER A 278 10.86 8.04 -2.84
CA SER A 278 9.47 7.65 -3.10
C SER A 278 8.54 7.89 -1.88
N GLU A 279 7.84 6.89 -1.38
CA GLU A 279 6.89 7.02 -0.26
C GLU A 279 7.55 7.33 1.10
N MET A 280 8.85 7.30 1.20
CA MET A 280 9.55 7.73 2.43
C MET A 280 9.72 9.26 2.51
N LEU A 281 9.54 10.01 1.43
CA LEU A 281 9.60 11.49 1.42
C LEU A 281 8.81 12.14 2.59
N PRO A 282 7.56 11.73 2.89
CA PRO A 282 6.79 12.37 3.95
C PRO A 282 7.36 12.23 5.36
N ALA A 283 8.35 11.37 5.58
CA ALA A 283 9.04 11.29 6.86
C ALA A 283 9.66 12.64 7.28
N HIS A 284 10.10 13.45 6.30
CA HIS A 284 10.63 14.80 6.57
C HIS A 284 9.61 15.75 7.21
N TYR A 285 8.32 15.46 7.10
CA TYR A 285 7.26 16.31 7.65
C TYR A 285 7.08 16.13 9.16
N TYR A 286 7.54 15.00 9.72
CA TYR A 286 7.36 14.67 11.13
C TYR A 286 8.41 15.36 12.02
N PRO A 287 8.01 16.05 13.11
CA PRO A 287 8.92 16.76 14.01
C PRO A 287 10.04 15.88 14.58
N ALA A 288 9.73 14.62 14.91
CA ALA A 288 10.67 13.71 15.53
C ALA A 288 11.93 13.43 14.69
N PHE A 289 11.85 13.54 13.38
CA PHE A 289 12.99 13.29 12.49
C PHE A 289 13.82 14.55 12.20
N LYS A 290 13.28 15.74 12.42
CA LYS A 290 13.98 17.03 12.14
C LYS A 290 15.19 17.28 13.03
N LYS A 291 15.34 16.52 14.14
CA LYS A 291 16.49 16.61 15.04
C LYS A 291 17.78 16.00 14.47
N TYR A 292 17.70 15.21 13.41
CA TYR A 292 18.85 14.52 12.82
C TYR A 292 19.46 15.35 11.69
N PRO A 293 20.61 16.01 11.88
CA PRO A 293 21.20 16.89 10.87
C PRO A 293 21.71 16.14 9.63
N HIS A 294 21.96 14.82 9.74
CA HIS A 294 22.35 13.95 8.64
C HIS A 294 21.17 13.36 7.86
N PHE A 295 19.93 13.74 8.20
CA PHE A 295 18.72 13.46 7.43
C PHE A 295 18.53 14.55 6.38
N VAL A 296 19.16 14.42 5.21
CA VAL A 296 19.50 15.52 4.30
C VAL A 296 18.34 15.95 3.41
N GLY A 297 17.59 15.00 2.87
CA GLY A 297 16.53 15.31 1.91
C GLY A 297 16.00 14.08 1.17
N ASN A 298 15.28 14.34 0.10
CA ASN A 298 14.71 13.30 -0.76
C ASN A 298 15.52 13.18 -2.05
N TYR A 299 15.88 11.97 -2.44
CA TYR A 299 16.60 11.67 -3.67
C TYR A 299 15.66 11.01 -4.68
N GLY A 300 15.49 11.64 -5.83
CA GLY A 300 14.71 11.09 -6.94
C GLY A 300 13.20 11.24 -6.80
N ASN A 301 12.48 10.29 -7.38
CA ASN A 301 11.06 10.36 -7.67
C ASN A 301 10.28 9.16 -7.12
N ALA A 302 9.19 8.80 -7.82
CA ALA A 302 8.38 7.64 -7.48
C ALA A 302 9.13 6.32 -7.77
N TRP A 303 8.69 5.26 -7.13
CA TRP A 303 9.27 3.92 -7.11
C TRP A 303 9.70 3.35 -8.48
N TRP A 304 9.01 3.68 -9.56
CA TRP A 304 9.29 3.13 -10.88
C TRP A 304 10.59 3.66 -11.53
N LYS A 305 11.16 4.74 -10.98
CA LYS A 305 12.45 5.34 -11.39
C LYS A 305 13.68 4.67 -10.76
N GLN A 306 13.52 3.67 -9.91
CA GLN A 306 14.60 3.02 -9.15
C GLN A 306 15.80 2.62 -9.99
N LYS A 307 15.61 2.15 -11.24
CA LYS A 307 16.71 1.64 -12.06
C LYS A 307 17.78 2.68 -12.37
N GLU A 308 17.39 3.92 -12.59
CA GLU A 308 18.28 5.05 -12.88
C GLU A 308 18.77 5.70 -11.57
N GLU A 309 17.86 5.93 -10.65
CA GLU A 309 18.09 6.67 -9.41
C GLU A 309 18.95 5.87 -8.42
N PHE A 310 18.71 4.56 -8.27
CA PHE A 310 19.53 3.72 -7.39
C PHE A 310 20.94 3.48 -7.93
N GLU A 311 21.08 3.47 -9.25
CA GLU A 311 22.41 3.37 -9.88
C GLU A 311 23.26 4.61 -9.59
N SER A 312 22.69 5.82 -9.74
CA SER A 312 23.37 7.09 -9.53
C SER A 312 23.55 7.47 -8.05
N PHE A 313 22.84 6.81 -7.14
CA PHE A 313 22.95 7.09 -5.70
C PHE A 313 24.32 6.71 -5.11
N ASN A 314 25.03 5.75 -5.67
CA ASN A 314 26.34 5.21 -5.28
C ASN A 314 26.37 4.45 -3.93
N GLY A 315 25.58 4.83 -2.93
CA GLY A 315 25.53 4.22 -1.61
C GLY A 315 24.58 3.03 -1.49
N PRO A 316 24.46 2.41 -0.30
CA PRO A 316 23.49 1.37 -0.01
C PRO A 316 22.04 1.87 -0.13
N ILE A 317 21.14 0.97 -0.50
CA ILE A 317 19.71 1.20 -0.61
C ILE A 317 18.98 0.25 0.33
N LEU A 318 18.10 0.75 1.21
CA LEU A 318 17.25 -0.03 2.08
C LEU A 318 15.79 0.03 1.57
N MET A 319 15.26 -1.12 1.18
CA MET A 319 13.84 -1.29 0.84
C MET A 319 13.10 -1.82 2.06
N THR A 320 12.20 -1.02 2.62
CA THR A 320 11.45 -1.40 3.84
C THR A 320 10.14 -2.11 3.52
N THR A 321 9.54 -1.83 2.36
CA THR A 321 8.26 -2.38 1.92
C THR A 321 8.24 -2.56 0.39
N ASN A 322 7.04 -2.72 -0.19
CA ASN A 322 6.85 -2.52 -1.62
C ASN A 322 7.16 -1.04 -1.97
N CYS A 323 7.42 -0.58 -3.14
CA CYS A 323 7.38 -1.25 -4.44
C CYS A 323 8.81 -1.51 -4.93
N ILE A 324 9.23 -2.76 -4.96
CA ILE A 324 10.54 -3.12 -5.50
C ILE A 324 10.45 -3.20 -7.03
N VAL A 325 11.39 -2.56 -7.73
CA VAL A 325 11.67 -2.84 -9.13
C VAL A 325 12.86 -3.79 -9.20
N PRO A 326 12.79 -4.91 -9.95
CA PRO A 326 13.92 -5.83 -10.07
C PRO A 326 15.22 -5.07 -10.37
N PRO A 327 16.23 -5.19 -9.47
CA PRO A 327 17.44 -4.38 -9.55
C PRO A 327 18.32 -4.75 -10.74
N LYS A 328 19.10 -3.76 -11.23
CA LYS A 328 20.22 -4.03 -12.14
C LYS A 328 21.38 -4.64 -11.36
N ASP A 329 22.19 -5.45 -12.04
CA ASP A 329 23.40 -6.04 -11.46
C ASP A 329 24.39 -4.99 -10.95
N SER A 330 24.42 -3.79 -11.55
CA SER A 330 25.28 -2.67 -11.18
C SER A 330 25.10 -2.16 -9.75
N TYR A 331 23.90 -2.32 -9.16
CA TYR A 331 23.62 -1.87 -7.78
C TYR A 331 22.98 -2.95 -6.88
N LYS A 332 22.68 -4.13 -7.42
CA LYS A 332 22.01 -5.20 -6.65
C LYS A 332 22.78 -5.57 -5.37
N ALA A 333 24.10 -5.60 -5.42
CA ALA A 333 24.94 -5.89 -4.23
C ALA A 333 24.87 -4.81 -3.14
N ARG A 334 24.37 -3.62 -3.45
CA ARG A 334 24.17 -2.50 -2.53
C ARG A 334 22.72 -2.38 -2.05
N MET A 335 21.83 -3.22 -2.58
CA MET A 335 20.40 -3.21 -2.21
C MET A 335 20.14 -4.18 -1.08
N PHE A 336 19.53 -3.67 -0.03
CA PHE A 336 19.10 -4.39 1.16
C PHE A 336 17.58 -4.35 1.26
N THR A 337 17.02 -5.36 1.90
CA THR A 337 15.58 -5.45 2.19
C THR A 337 15.36 -5.69 3.66
N THR A 338 14.20 -5.34 4.18
CA THR A 338 13.77 -5.67 5.55
C THR A 338 12.26 -5.87 5.63
N GLY A 339 11.77 -6.44 6.73
CA GLY A 339 10.34 -6.65 6.96
C GLY A 339 9.68 -7.55 5.93
N ALA A 340 8.60 -7.08 5.31
CA ALA A 340 7.88 -7.82 4.27
C ALA A 340 8.57 -7.77 2.89
N ALA A 341 9.51 -6.85 2.69
CA ALA A 341 10.24 -6.69 1.43
C ALA A 341 11.28 -7.81 1.24
N GLY A 342 11.46 -8.28 0.01
CA GLY A 342 12.45 -9.32 -0.28
C GLY A 342 12.77 -9.38 -1.76
N PHE A 343 14.07 -9.61 -2.07
CA PHE A 343 14.50 -9.87 -3.44
C PHE A 343 15.68 -10.86 -3.46
N PRO A 344 15.67 -11.90 -4.33
CA PRO A 344 16.72 -12.91 -4.38
C PRO A 344 18.10 -12.29 -4.64
N GLY A 345 19.08 -12.61 -3.78
CA GLY A 345 20.44 -12.13 -3.88
C GLY A 345 20.67 -10.71 -3.33
N CYS A 346 19.67 -10.06 -2.74
CA CYS A 346 19.83 -8.90 -1.87
C CYS A 346 19.92 -9.35 -0.41
N MET A 347 20.76 -8.69 0.39
CA MET A 347 20.85 -8.97 1.82
C MET A 347 19.56 -8.54 2.51
N HIS A 348 18.98 -9.43 3.31
CA HIS A 348 17.81 -9.13 4.12
C HIS A 348 18.22 -8.83 5.56
N ILE A 349 17.85 -7.65 6.05
CA ILE A 349 18.02 -7.26 7.45
C ILE A 349 16.86 -7.86 8.25
N SER A 350 17.16 -8.86 9.03
CA SER A 350 16.19 -9.56 9.88
C SER A 350 15.74 -8.70 11.05
N GLY A 351 14.55 -8.97 11.55
CA GLY A 351 13.94 -8.35 12.72
C GLY A 351 12.43 -8.31 12.56
N GLU A 352 11.71 -8.64 13.62
CA GLU A 352 10.27 -8.50 13.66
C GLU A 352 9.89 -7.04 13.87
N ASN A 353 8.65 -6.69 13.53
CA ASN A 353 8.14 -5.34 13.76
C ASN A 353 8.22 -4.96 15.24
N GLY A 354 8.67 -3.73 15.49
CA GLY A 354 8.85 -3.20 16.83
C GLY A 354 10.08 -3.74 17.58
N THR A 355 10.88 -4.65 16.96
CA THR A 355 12.16 -5.07 17.52
C THR A 355 13.31 -4.25 16.93
N GLU A 356 14.41 -4.18 17.65
CA GLU A 356 15.62 -3.52 17.18
C GLU A 356 16.25 -4.32 16.04
N LYS A 357 16.49 -3.65 14.89
CA LYS A 357 17.16 -4.20 13.72
C LYS A 357 18.61 -3.72 13.66
N ASP A 358 19.50 -4.54 13.18
CA ASP A 358 20.92 -4.20 13.03
C ASP A 358 21.21 -3.69 11.60
N PHE A 359 21.37 -2.39 11.45
CA PHE A 359 21.73 -1.74 10.19
C PHE A 359 23.25 -1.58 9.99
N THR A 360 24.08 -2.14 10.87
CA THR A 360 25.55 -2.13 10.75
C THR A 360 26.02 -2.54 9.35
N PRO A 361 25.50 -3.58 8.67
CA PRO A 361 25.95 -3.95 7.33
C PRO A 361 25.78 -2.83 6.30
N LEU A 362 24.68 -2.05 6.36
CA LEU A 362 24.47 -0.90 5.48
C LEU A 362 25.47 0.23 5.81
N ILE A 363 25.67 0.51 7.08
CA ILE A 363 26.54 1.58 7.56
C ILE A 363 27.99 1.31 7.17
N GLU A 364 28.46 0.09 7.37
CA GLU A 364 29.84 -0.28 6.99
C GLU A 364 30.04 -0.25 5.47
N LEU A 365 29.03 -0.68 4.69
CA LEU A 365 29.10 -0.55 3.25
C LEU A 365 29.12 0.93 2.82
N ALA A 366 28.27 1.77 3.41
CA ALA A 366 28.20 3.20 3.07
C ALA A 366 29.54 3.92 3.27
N LYS A 367 30.30 3.59 4.32
CA LYS A 367 31.63 4.15 4.57
C LYS A 367 32.63 3.92 3.42
N THR A 368 32.41 2.90 2.60
CA THR A 368 33.27 2.56 1.44
C THR A 368 32.78 3.16 0.13
N CYS A 369 31.61 3.79 0.13
CA CYS A 369 30.96 4.33 -1.07
C CYS A 369 31.31 5.82 -1.28
N ALA A 370 31.20 6.26 -2.53
CA ALA A 370 31.22 7.69 -2.85
C ALA A 370 29.90 8.36 -2.42
N ALA A 371 29.93 9.69 -2.29
CA ALA A 371 28.70 10.48 -2.12
C ALA A 371 27.74 10.27 -3.31
N PRO A 372 26.42 10.46 -3.10
CA PRO A 372 25.44 10.37 -4.17
C PRO A 372 25.75 11.34 -5.31
N THR A 373 25.50 10.91 -6.55
CA THR A 373 25.55 11.80 -7.71
C THR A 373 24.33 12.70 -7.71
N GLU A 374 24.50 14.00 -7.78
CA GLU A 374 23.40 14.95 -7.88
C GLU A 374 22.64 14.77 -9.20
N ILE A 375 21.35 14.48 -9.12
CA ILE A 375 20.46 14.30 -10.28
C ILE A 375 19.49 15.47 -10.45
N GLU A 376 19.25 16.24 -9.39
CA GLU A 376 18.40 17.42 -9.39
C GLU A 376 18.78 18.34 -8.23
N GLN A 377 18.30 19.58 -8.28
CA GLN A 377 18.49 20.60 -7.26
C GLN A 377 17.17 21.29 -6.97
N GLY A 378 17.06 21.90 -5.80
CA GLY A 378 15.90 22.67 -5.37
C GLY A 378 15.23 22.09 -4.15
N GLU A 379 13.97 22.42 -4.01
CA GLU A 379 13.19 22.10 -2.82
C GLU A 379 11.76 21.76 -3.22
N ILE A 380 11.11 20.94 -2.40
CA ILE A 380 9.67 20.66 -2.48
C ILE A 380 9.04 20.92 -1.11
N VAL A 381 7.76 21.32 -1.11
CA VAL A 381 7.02 21.62 0.12
C VAL A 381 5.92 20.59 0.32
N GLY A 382 5.78 20.09 1.55
CA GLY A 382 4.72 19.16 1.96
C GLY A 382 4.43 19.26 3.45
N GLY A 383 3.69 18.30 4.00
CA GLY A 383 3.29 18.29 5.41
C GLY A 383 1.91 18.88 5.69
N PHE A 384 1.06 18.96 4.66
CA PHE A 384 -0.32 19.43 4.76
C PHE A 384 -1.29 18.33 5.19
N ALA A 385 -0.96 17.61 6.27
CA ALA A 385 -1.88 16.66 6.90
C ALA A 385 -3.04 17.39 7.59
N HIS A 386 -4.07 16.63 8.01
CA HIS A 386 -5.32 17.23 8.52
C HIS A 386 -5.12 18.23 9.67
N GLN A 387 -4.24 17.96 10.63
CA GLN A 387 -3.96 18.89 11.74
C GLN A 387 -3.45 20.24 11.21
N GLN A 388 -2.55 20.25 10.26
CA GLN A 388 -1.97 21.45 9.68
C GLN A 388 -2.98 22.22 8.84
N VAL A 389 -3.79 21.51 8.03
CA VAL A 389 -4.83 22.15 7.20
C VAL A 389 -5.96 22.71 8.08
N LEU A 390 -6.35 21.99 9.13
CA LEU A 390 -7.38 22.47 10.07
C LEU A 390 -6.91 23.68 10.89
N ALA A 391 -5.62 23.81 11.15
CA ALA A 391 -5.06 25.02 11.75
C ALA A 391 -5.19 26.26 10.82
N LEU A 392 -5.32 26.05 9.52
CA LEU A 392 -5.54 27.08 8.50
C LEU A 392 -7.01 27.15 8.04
N ALA A 393 -7.93 26.46 8.73
CA ALA A 393 -9.32 26.29 8.29
C ALA A 393 -10.03 27.62 8.00
N ASP A 394 -9.86 28.64 8.86
CA ASP A 394 -10.50 29.94 8.67
C ASP A 394 -10.04 30.61 7.36
N GLN A 395 -8.75 30.54 7.04
CA GLN A 395 -8.18 31.08 5.80
C GLN A 395 -8.71 30.32 4.57
N VAL A 396 -8.79 29.00 4.66
CA VAL A 396 -9.32 28.14 3.58
C VAL A 396 -10.80 28.42 3.35
N ILE A 397 -11.60 28.51 4.43
CA ILE A 397 -13.04 28.83 4.36
C ILE A 397 -13.28 30.22 3.76
N GLU A 398 -12.50 31.24 4.17
CA GLU A 398 -12.59 32.58 3.61
C GLU A 398 -12.21 32.61 2.13
N ALA A 399 -11.14 31.90 1.73
CA ALA A 399 -10.71 31.77 0.34
C ALA A 399 -11.80 31.12 -0.54
N VAL A 400 -12.52 30.13 -0.01
CA VAL A 400 -13.67 29.52 -0.72
C VAL A 400 -14.86 30.47 -0.77
N LYS A 401 -15.23 31.12 0.34
CA LYS A 401 -16.36 32.06 0.39
C LYS A 401 -16.15 33.28 -0.49
N SER A 402 -14.92 33.78 -0.59
CA SER A 402 -14.57 34.90 -1.47
C SER A 402 -14.46 34.50 -2.96
N GLY A 403 -14.47 33.21 -3.26
CA GLY A 403 -14.27 32.68 -4.61
C GLY A 403 -12.81 32.70 -5.08
N ALA A 404 -11.86 32.98 -4.19
CA ALA A 404 -10.41 32.84 -4.49
C ALA A 404 -10.02 31.39 -4.75
N ILE A 405 -10.62 30.45 -4.01
CA ILE A 405 -10.54 29.01 -4.29
C ILE A 405 -11.94 28.54 -4.70
N LYS A 406 -12.05 28.03 -5.94
CA LYS A 406 -13.31 27.51 -6.47
C LYS A 406 -13.40 25.98 -6.44
N LYS A 407 -12.25 25.30 -6.53
CA LYS A 407 -12.21 23.82 -6.56
C LYS A 407 -11.01 23.28 -5.81
N PHE A 408 -11.26 22.23 -5.04
CA PHE A 408 -10.23 21.32 -4.59
C PHE A 408 -10.22 20.09 -5.50
N VAL A 409 -9.04 19.69 -5.92
CA VAL A 409 -8.85 18.54 -6.79
C VAL A 409 -8.03 17.49 -6.04
N VAL A 410 -8.69 16.43 -5.59
CA VAL A 410 -7.99 15.31 -4.97
C VAL A 410 -7.31 14.51 -6.08
N MET A 411 -6.02 14.74 -6.24
CA MET A 411 -5.12 13.99 -7.11
C MET A 411 -4.20 13.18 -6.20
N ALA A 412 -4.55 11.94 -5.93
CA ALA A 412 -3.85 11.12 -4.92
C ALA A 412 -3.67 9.69 -5.41
N GLY A 413 -2.90 8.91 -4.65
CA GLY A 413 -2.68 7.49 -4.87
C GLY A 413 -1.32 7.14 -5.44
N CYS A 414 -1.26 6.20 -6.38
CA CYS A 414 -0.02 5.61 -6.86
C CYS A 414 0.50 6.26 -8.15
N ASP A 415 1.80 6.13 -8.39
CA ASP A 415 2.40 6.35 -9.71
C ASP A 415 2.78 5.00 -10.36
N GLY A 416 3.32 5.00 -11.57
CA GLY A 416 3.72 3.80 -12.31
C GLY A 416 4.41 4.13 -13.63
N ARG A 417 4.82 3.06 -14.33
CA ARG A 417 5.65 3.14 -15.54
C ARG A 417 4.90 3.54 -16.81
N ALA A 418 3.58 3.36 -16.81
CA ALA A 418 2.77 3.59 -18.02
C ALA A 418 2.88 5.05 -18.50
N LYS A 419 3.20 5.26 -19.78
CA LYS A 419 3.30 6.60 -20.38
C LYS A 419 1.99 7.39 -20.28
N SER A 420 0.85 6.72 -20.29
CA SER A 420 -0.47 7.32 -20.09
C SER A 420 -0.59 8.10 -18.76
N ARG A 421 0.28 7.83 -17.77
CA ARG A 421 0.31 8.58 -16.52
C ARG A 421 0.84 10.02 -16.65
N ASN A 422 1.38 10.42 -17.81
CA ASN A 422 1.66 11.83 -18.10
C ASN A 422 0.38 12.69 -18.06
N TYR A 423 -0.78 12.09 -18.29
CA TYR A 423 -2.08 12.70 -18.08
C TYR A 423 -2.16 13.49 -16.76
N TYR A 424 -1.67 12.95 -15.65
CA TYR A 424 -1.74 13.62 -14.34
C TYR A 424 -0.87 14.88 -14.28
N THR A 425 0.29 14.89 -14.94
CA THR A 425 1.12 16.10 -15.07
C THR A 425 0.43 17.16 -15.93
N GLU A 426 -0.08 16.75 -17.09
CA GLU A 426 -0.78 17.64 -18.03
C GLU A 426 -2.07 18.19 -17.42
N PHE A 427 -2.84 17.34 -16.70
CA PHE A 427 -4.05 17.76 -16.00
C PHE A 427 -3.74 18.80 -14.92
N ALA A 428 -2.70 18.58 -14.09
CA ALA A 428 -2.28 19.53 -13.05
C ALA A 428 -1.85 20.89 -13.64
N GLN A 429 -1.11 20.87 -14.76
CA GLN A 429 -0.68 22.09 -15.47
C GLN A 429 -1.85 22.87 -16.09
N ALA A 430 -2.89 22.16 -16.50
CA ALA A 430 -4.05 22.75 -17.15
C ALA A 430 -5.16 23.20 -16.18
N LEU A 431 -5.00 22.93 -14.86
CA LEU A 431 -5.95 23.37 -13.84
C LEU A 431 -6.03 24.90 -13.77
N PRO A 432 -7.24 25.49 -13.65
CA PRO A 432 -7.43 26.91 -13.40
C PRO A 432 -6.65 27.40 -12.17
N ASN A 433 -6.26 28.68 -12.19
CA ASN A 433 -5.49 29.29 -11.10
C ASN A 433 -6.22 29.37 -9.76
N ASP A 434 -7.53 29.19 -9.74
CA ASP A 434 -8.40 29.17 -8.57
C ASP A 434 -8.67 27.73 -8.07
N SER A 435 -7.82 26.78 -8.46
CA SER A 435 -7.90 25.36 -8.05
C SER A 435 -6.70 24.97 -7.19
N VAL A 436 -6.95 24.18 -6.14
CA VAL A 436 -5.94 23.62 -5.23
C VAL A 436 -5.92 22.10 -5.34
N ILE A 437 -4.75 21.52 -5.49
CA ILE A 437 -4.52 20.06 -5.50
C ILE A 437 -4.33 19.57 -4.07
N LEU A 438 -5.13 18.60 -3.65
CA LEU A 438 -4.94 17.83 -2.43
C LEU A 438 -4.34 16.47 -2.82
N THR A 439 -3.20 16.11 -2.23
CA THR A 439 -2.50 14.88 -2.63
C THR A 439 -1.95 14.08 -1.45
N ALA A 440 -1.83 12.77 -1.67
CA ALA A 440 -1.12 11.81 -0.84
C ALA A 440 -0.68 10.63 -1.71
N GLY A 441 0.44 9.98 -1.37
CA GLY A 441 0.96 8.87 -2.14
C GLY A 441 1.88 9.27 -3.30
N CYS A 442 2.39 8.29 -4.05
CA CYS A 442 3.38 8.50 -5.12
C CYS A 442 2.87 9.35 -6.30
N ALA A 443 1.56 9.46 -6.51
CA ALA A 443 0.99 10.28 -7.58
C ALA A 443 1.52 11.74 -7.55
N LYS A 444 1.83 12.26 -6.35
CA LYS A 444 2.42 13.59 -6.15
C LYS A 444 3.62 13.89 -7.03
N TYR A 445 4.45 12.89 -7.34
CA TYR A 445 5.66 13.08 -8.15
C TYR A 445 5.38 13.48 -9.61
N LYS A 446 4.13 13.41 -10.05
CA LYS A 446 3.71 13.93 -11.36
C LYS A 446 3.56 15.45 -11.37
N TYR A 447 3.42 16.08 -10.20
CA TYR A 447 3.12 17.52 -10.14
C TYR A 447 3.74 18.27 -8.95
N ASN A 448 4.30 17.62 -7.93
CA ASN A 448 4.83 18.29 -6.74
C ASN A 448 6.05 19.21 -6.99
N LYS A 449 6.66 19.08 -8.15
CA LYS A 449 7.78 19.94 -8.62
C LYS A 449 7.32 20.99 -9.66
N LEU A 450 6.03 21.06 -10.00
CA LEU A 450 5.50 22.05 -10.91
C LEU A 450 5.37 23.42 -10.23
N PRO A 451 5.75 24.52 -10.91
CA PRO A 451 5.65 25.87 -10.36
C PRO A 451 4.21 26.42 -10.46
N LEU A 452 3.26 25.80 -9.75
CA LEU A 452 1.85 26.19 -9.80
C LEU A 452 1.55 27.47 -8.97
N GLY A 453 2.45 27.87 -8.06
CA GLY A 453 2.29 29.05 -7.23
C GLY A 453 1.34 28.84 -6.04
N ASP A 454 0.74 29.94 -5.57
CA ASP A 454 -0.16 29.98 -4.41
C ASP A 454 -1.41 30.82 -4.68
N ILE A 455 -2.38 30.70 -3.77
CA ILE A 455 -3.61 31.53 -3.74
C ILE A 455 -3.65 32.19 -2.37
N GLY A 456 -3.25 33.47 -2.31
CA GLY A 456 -3.26 34.22 -1.05
C GLY A 456 -2.35 33.63 0.04
N GLY A 457 -1.24 33.04 -0.35
CA GLY A 457 -0.28 32.36 0.53
C GLY A 457 -0.59 30.87 0.78
N ILE A 458 -1.68 30.32 0.25
CA ILE A 458 -1.98 28.89 0.28
C ILE A 458 -1.38 28.24 -0.96
N PRO A 459 -0.38 27.36 -0.84
CA PRO A 459 0.17 26.65 -2.00
C PRO A 459 -0.90 25.90 -2.77
N ARG A 460 -0.78 25.87 -4.10
CA ARG A 460 -1.75 25.15 -4.95
C ARG A 460 -1.55 23.63 -4.95
N ILE A 461 -0.54 23.12 -4.25
CA ILE A 461 -0.33 21.68 -4.02
C ILE A 461 -0.18 21.46 -2.52
N LEU A 462 -1.11 20.75 -1.93
CA LEU A 462 -1.12 20.40 -0.51
C LEU A 462 -0.88 18.90 -0.36
N ASP A 463 0.37 18.54 -0.10
CA ASP A 463 0.80 17.16 0.09
C ASP A 463 0.62 16.74 1.55
N ALA A 464 -0.32 15.84 1.81
CA ALA A 464 -0.63 15.32 3.14
C ALA A 464 0.36 14.25 3.62
N GLY A 465 1.01 13.50 2.69
CA GLY A 465 1.94 12.46 3.12
C GLY A 465 1.96 11.19 2.26
N GLN A 466 2.15 10.04 2.88
CA GLN A 466 2.16 8.71 2.26
C GLN A 466 0.75 8.32 1.77
N CYS A 467 0.63 7.16 1.12
CA CYS A 467 -0.66 6.66 0.63
C CYS A 467 -1.71 6.44 1.76
N ASN A 468 -1.30 6.06 2.97
CA ASN A 468 -2.17 5.98 4.14
C ASN A 468 -2.68 7.34 4.61
N ASP A 469 -1.96 8.43 4.30
CA ASP A 469 -2.37 9.80 4.64
C ASP A 469 -3.52 10.32 3.75
N CYS A 470 -4.06 9.47 2.83
CA CYS A 470 -5.40 9.66 2.28
C CYS A 470 -6.46 9.78 3.39
N TYR A 471 -6.20 9.22 4.59
CA TYR A 471 -7.00 9.48 5.79
C TYR A 471 -7.08 10.97 6.11
N SER A 472 -5.96 11.69 6.07
CA SER A 472 -5.95 13.15 6.26
C SER A 472 -6.84 13.88 5.25
N LEU A 473 -6.83 13.45 3.98
CA LEU A 473 -7.69 14.07 2.95
C LEU A 473 -9.17 13.83 3.24
N ALA A 474 -9.53 12.62 3.71
CA ALA A 474 -10.90 12.32 4.12
C ALA A 474 -11.33 13.14 5.35
N VAL A 475 -10.48 13.28 6.36
CA VAL A 475 -10.75 14.12 7.56
C VAL A 475 -10.94 15.57 7.17
N ILE A 476 -10.09 16.11 6.28
CA ILE A 476 -10.22 17.49 5.77
C ILE A 476 -11.58 17.67 5.08
N ALA A 477 -11.97 16.75 4.20
CA ALA A 477 -13.24 16.82 3.49
C ALA A 477 -14.44 16.78 4.45
N LEU A 478 -14.44 15.87 5.43
CA LEU A 478 -15.51 15.78 6.45
C LEU A 478 -15.58 17.04 7.31
N LYS A 479 -14.46 17.63 7.67
CA LYS A 479 -14.43 18.88 8.44
C LYS A 479 -14.86 20.09 7.62
N LEU A 480 -14.56 20.14 6.34
CA LEU A 480 -15.09 21.18 5.44
C LEU A 480 -16.61 21.01 5.26
N GLN A 481 -17.11 19.80 5.13
CA GLN A 481 -18.55 19.51 5.08
C GLN A 481 -19.27 20.06 6.33
N GLU A 482 -18.74 19.77 7.53
CA GLU A 482 -19.24 20.27 8.80
C GLU A 482 -19.22 21.82 8.85
N ALA A 483 -18.10 22.43 8.45
CA ALA A 483 -17.89 23.88 8.50
C ALA A 483 -18.79 24.65 7.51
N PHE A 484 -19.16 24.05 6.38
CA PHE A 484 -20.10 24.63 5.41
C PHE A 484 -21.56 24.26 5.70
N GLY A 485 -21.83 23.39 6.67
CA GLY A 485 -23.19 22.95 7.03
C GLY A 485 -23.86 22.13 5.92
N LEU A 486 -23.09 21.31 5.20
CA LEU A 486 -23.59 20.48 4.10
C LEU A 486 -24.01 19.10 4.61
N ASP A 487 -25.12 18.58 4.11
CA ASP A 487 -25.62 17.24 4.45
C ASP A 487 -24.91 16.13 3.69
N ASP A 488 -24.46 16.38 2.44
CA ASP A 488 -23.74 15.43 1.58
C ASP A 488 -22.31 15.92 1.32
N ILE A 489 -21.32 15.04 1.52
CA ILE A 489 -19.91 15.30 1.22
C ILE A 489 -19.68 15.65 -0.26
N ASN A 490 -20.56 15.17 -1.14
CA ASN A 490 -20.48 15.41 -2.58
C ASN A 490 -20.94 16.83 -2.99
N ASP A 491 -21.53 17.60 -2.08
CA ASP A 491 -21.85 19.02 -2.30
C ASP A 491 -20.64 19.95 -2.07
N LEU A 492 -19.54 19.43 -1.53
CA LEU A 492 -18.29 20.17 -1.43
C LEU A 492 -17.72 20.50 -2.82
N PRO A 493 -17.00 21.62 -2.97
CA PRO A 493 -16.31 21.94 -4.21
C PRO A 493 -15.05 21.08 -4.41
N ILE A 494 -15.19 19.77 -4.20
CA ILE A 494 -14.11 18.77 -4.31
C ILE A 494 -14.41 17.86 -5.50
N VAL A 495 -13.37 17.55 -6.29
CA VAL A 495 -13.42 16.57 -7.37
C VAL A 495 -12.28 15.58 -7.19
N TYR A 496 -12.48 14.34 -7.67
CA TYR A 496 -11.58 13.22 -7.41
C TYR A 496 -11.00 12.67 -8.71
N ASN A 497 -9.69 12.83 -8.90
CA ASN A 497 -8.92 12.30 -10.03
C ASN A 497 -7.82 11.39 -9.49
N ILE A 498 -8.17 10.13 -9.23
CA ILE A 498 -7.38 9.19 -8.45
C ILE A 498 -6.52 8.31 -9.36
N ALA A 499 -5.23 8.22 -9.04
CA ALA A 499 -4.30 7.30 -9.68
C ALA A 499 -4.13 6.05 -8.81
N TRP A 500 -4.37 4.86 -9.36
CA TRP A 500 -4.17 3.61 -8.64
C TRP A 500 -3.10 2.73 -9.29
N TYR A 501 -2.50 1.86 -8.50
CA TYR A 501 -1.54 0.87 -8.99
C TYR A 501 -1.67 -0.48 -8.25
N GLU A 502 -1.73 -0.47 -6.92
CA GLU A 502 -1.67 -1.68 -6.12
C GLU A 502 -2.72 -1.70 -4.98
N GLN A 503 -2.64 -2.68 -4.09
CA GLN A 503 -3.71 -3.07 -3.17
C GLN A 503 -4.01 -2.04 -2.09
N LYS A 504 -3.04 -1.19 -1.70
CA LYS A 504 -3.34 -0.09 -0.77
C LYS A 504 -4.29 0.94 -1.40
N ALA A 505 -4.20 1.15 -2.71
CA ALA A 505 -5.19 1.97 -3.41
C ALA A 505 -6.59 1.32 -3.44
N ALA A 506 -6.66 -0.02 -3.46
CA ALA A 506 -7.94 -0.72 -3.40
C ALA A 506 -8.66 -0.45 -2.06
N ILE A 507 -7.96 -0.60 -0.91
CA ILE A 507 -8.59 -0.33 0.39
C ILE A 507 -8.96 1.15 0.56
N VAL A 508 -8.16 2.09 0.05
CA VAL A 508 -8.50 3.52 0.06
C VAL A 508 -9.76 3.78 -0.77
N LEU A 509 -9.88 3.19 -1.97
CA LEU A 509 -11.09 3.30 -2.78
C LEU A 509 -12.32 2.77 -2.03
N LEU A 510 -12.24 1.57 -1.45
CA LEU A 510 -13.34 0.99 -0.68
C LEU A 510 -13.74 1.90 0.50
N SER A 511 -12.76 2.51 1.16
CA SER A 511 -13.00 3.47 2.25
C SER A 511 -13.73 4.72 1.76
N LEU A 512 -13.39 5.26 0.60
CA LEU A 512 -14.09 6.40 -0.01
C LEU A 512 -15.54 6.03 -0.36
N LEU A 513 -15.78 4.83 -0.91
CA LEU A 513 -17.13 4.35 -1.21
C LEU A 513 -17.97 4.19 0.06
N TYR A 514 -17.38 3.65 1.13
CA TYR A 514 -18.06 3.57 2.43
C TYR A 514 -18.42 4.96 2.99
N LEU A 515 -17.56 5.95 2.83
CA LEU A 515 -17.81 7.35 3.24
C LEU A 515 -18.83 8.07 2.32
N GLY A 516 -19.37 7.40 1.31
CA GLY A 516 -20.36 7.94 0.39
C GLY A 516 -19.79 8.86 -0.70
N VAL A 517 -18.48 8.88 -0.90
CA VAL A 517 -17.84 9.68 -1.96
C VAL A 517 -18.24 9.14 -3.33
N LYS A 518 -18.63 10.05 -4.23
CA LYS A 518 -19.09 9.75 -5.58
C LYS A 518 -18.26 10.49 -6.64
N ASN A 519 -18.52 10.13 -7.90
CA ASN A 519 -17.94 10.78 -9.08
C ASN A 519 -16.40 10.75 -9.10
N ILE A 520 -15.81 9.60 -8.73
CA ILE A 520 -14.38 9.38 -8.74
C ILE A 520 -13.92 9.03 -10.15
N HIS A 521 -13.01 9.82 -10.74
CA HIS A 521 -12.26 9.46 -11.95
C HIS A 521 -11.04 8.63 -11.54
N LEU A 522 -11.05 7.35 -11.90
CA LEU A 522 -10.04 6.37 -11.53
C LEU A 522 -9.16 6.00 -12.73
N GLY A 523 -7.86 6.19 -12.61
CA GLY A 523 -6.96 5.96 -13.73
C GLY A 523 -5.61 5.33 -13.36
N PRO A 524 -4.80 5.06 -14.39
CA PRO A 524 -5.03 5.29 -15.83
C PRO A 524 -5.99 4.32 -16.51
N THR A 525 -6.36 3.22 -15.85
CA THR A 525 -7.38 2.25 -16.30
C THR A 525 -8.23 1.83 -15.11
N LEU A 526 -9.43 1.34 -15.36
CA LEU A 526 -10.19 0.64 -14.31
C LEU A 526 -9.48 -0.69 -13.95
N PRO A 527 -9.70 -1.23 -12.74
CA PRO A 527 -9.09 -2.48 -12.32
C PRO A 527 -9.54 -3.68 -13.18
N ALA A 528 -8.57 -4.46 -13.68
CA ALA A 528 -8.82 -5.65 -14.49
C ALA A 528 -9.58 -6.77 -13.76
N PHE A 529 -9.60 -6.73 -12.42
CA PHE A 529 -10.33 -7.71 -11.60
C PHE A 529 -11.82 -7.38 -11.41
N LEU A 530 -12.29 -6.24 -11.91
CA LEU A 530 -13.71 -5.90 -11.91
C LEU A 530 -14.41 -6.54 -13.10
N SER A 531 -15.43 -7.34 -12.83
CA SER A 531 -16.32 -7.84 -13.90
C SER A 531 -17.16 -6.70 -14.49
N PRO A 532 -17.72 -6.87 -15.70
CA PRO A 532 -18.61 -5.87 -16.28
C PRO A 532 -19.80 -5.51 -15.38
N ASN A 533 -20.41 -6.50 -14.71
CA ASN A 533 -21.55 -6.26 -13.84
C ASN A 533 -21.15 -5.50 -12.56
N VAL A 534 -20.04 -5.88 -11.92
CA VAL A 534 -19.50 -5.16 -10.76
C VAL A 534 -19.09 -3.73 -11.15
N THR A 535 -18.49 -3.54 -12.32
CA THR A 535 -18.17 -2.21 -12.84
C THR A 535 -19.44 -1.38 -13.03
N ASN A 536 -20.50 -1.94 -13.60
CA ASN A 536 -21.78 -1.23 -13.77
C ASN A 536 -22.36 -0.79 -12.42
N VAL A 537 -22.32 -1.63 -11.39
CA VAL A 537 -22.74 -1.26 -10.03
C VAL A 537 -21.95 -0.06 -9.51
N LEU A 538 -20.63 -0.06 -9.70
CA LEU A 538 -19.77 1.06 -9.26
C LEU A 538 -20.09 2.36 -10.04
N VAL A 539 -20.37 2.26 -11.33
CA VAL A 539 -20.76 3.41 -12.15
C VAL A 539 -22.14 3.94 -11.75
N GLU A 540 -23.15 3.08 -11.62
CA GLU A 540 -24.53 3.48 -11.37
C GLU A 540 -24.74 4.04 -9.95
N HIS A 541 -24.12 3.41 -8.93
CA HIS A 541 -24.33 3.79 -7.53
C HIS A 541 -23.35 4.86 -7.03
N PHE A 542 -22.12 4.87 -7.56
CA PHE A 542 -21.06 5.75 -7.06
C PHE A 542 -20.51 6.72 -8.10
N GLY A 543 -20.95 6.63 -9.36
CA GLY A 543 -20.46 7.50 -10.44
C GLY A 543 -18.97 7.29 -10.74
N ILE A 544 -18.41 6.09 -10.49
CA ILE A 544 -17.00 5.83 -10.79
C ILE A 544 -16.83 5.81 -12.31
N GLY A 545 -15.88 6.61 -12.80
CA GLY A 545 -15.50 6.66 -14.21
C GLY A 545 -14.00 6.44 -14.42
N GLY A 546 -13.61 6.09 -15.63
CA GLY A 546 -12.20 6.13 -16.06
C GLY A 546 -11.79 7.55 -16.43
N ILE A 547 -10.48 7.83 -16.43
CA ILE A 547 -9.95 9.04 -17.07
C ILE A 547 -10.03 8.94 -18.59
N THR A 548 -10.17 10.08 -19.26
CA THR A 548 -10.25 10.17 -20.73
C THR A 548 -9.13 11.07 -21.29
N THR A 549 -9.46 12.22 -21.83
CA THR A 549 -8.49 13.24 -22.22
C THR A 549 -8.50 14.36 -21.18
N VAL A 550 -7.36 15.02 -21.01
CA VAL A 550 -7.24 16.17 -20.08
C VAL A 550 -8.31 17.22 -20.36
N GLU A 551 -8.57 17.53 -21.62
CA GLU A 551 -9.58 18.52 -22.01
C GLU A 551 -11.01 18.11 -21.61
N ASN A 552 -11.40 16.86 -21.87
CA ASN A 552 -12.72 16.37 -21.51
C ASN A 552 -12.91 16.29 -20.01
N ASP A 553 -11.91 15.77 -19.30
CA ASP A 553 -11.99 15.59 -17.85
C ASP A 553 -11.99 16.94 -17.12
N LEU A 554 -11.24 17.94 -17.62
CA LEU A 554 -11.34 19.32 -17.10
C LEU A 554 -12.72 19.93 -17.30
N LYS A 555 -13.35 19.71 -18.47
CA LYS A 555 -14.72 20.19 -18.71
C LYS A 555 -15.72 19.56 -17.75
N GLN A 556 -15.64 18.23 -17.57
CA GLN A 556 -16.55 17.50 -16.68
C GLN A 556 -16.34 17.82 -15.21
N MET A 557 -15.09 17.74 -14.74
CA MET A 557 -14.77 17.84 -13.32
C MET A 557 -14.72 19.28 -12.81
N ILE A 558 -14.20 20.19 -13.61
CA ILE A 558 -13.90 21.57 -13.17
C ILE A 558 -14.94 22.57 -13.64
N MET A 559 -15.34 22.49 -14.92
CA MET A 559 -16.24 23.49 -15.52
C MET A 559 -17.73 23.10 -15.38
N GLY A 560 -18.05 21.85 -15.06
CA GLY A 560 -19.43 21.40 -14.86
C GLY A 560 -20.25 21.35 -16.17
N ALA A 561 -19.59 21.15 -17.33
CA ALA A 561 -20.20 21.17 -18.65
C ALA A 561 -20.33 19.76 -19.24
#